data_340805a648807f5f77b8ef7d51007fd0
#
_entry.id   340805a648807f5f77b8ef7d51007fd0
#
_cell.length_a   1.000
_cell.length_b   1.000
_cell.length_c   1.000
_cell.angle_alpha   90.00
_cell.angle_beta   90.00
_cell.angle_gamma   90.00
#
_symmetry.space_group_name_H-M   'P 1'
#
loop_
_entity.id
_entity.type
_entity.pdbx_description
1 polymer ?
#
loop_
_entity_poly.entity_id
_entity_poly.type
_entity_poly.pdbx_seq_one_letter_code
_entity_poly.pdbx_strand_id
1 'polypeptide(L)'
;MSDEESYELLGFDNLLLPVGDLAEAVGFYERAGFTVGFRLDEAGIAILKVGRETPGVLLRQEEGLGHRPPPWPSARAWLEVPDARKAAQRLGAVGVDLLDAPFSVATGWTVEFADPWGNVIGFTDYSKRPELARRV
;
A
#
# COMPACT_ATOMS: atom_id res chain seq x y z
N MET A 1 37.55 4.00 -0.84
CA MET A 1 36.72 4.15 0.38
C MET A 1 37.10 3.04 1.35
N SER A 2 37.30 3.38 2.60
CA SER A 2 37.61 2.38 3.61
C SER A 2 36.34 1.63 4.00
N ASP A 3 36.50 0.42 4.56
CA ASP A 3 35.36 -0.38 5.01
C ASP A 3 34.56 0.32 6.10
N GLU A 4 35.19 1.19 6.88
CA GLU A 4 34.53 1.97 7.93
C GLU A 4 33.59 3.03 7.37
N GLU A 5 33.80 3.47 6.13
CA GLU A 5 33.00 4.49 5.47
C GLU A 5 31.96 3.90 4.54
N SER A 6 32.06 2.61 4.25
CA SER A 6 31.12 1.95 3.35
C SER A 6 29.94 1.39 4.12
N TYR A 7 28.83 1.25 3.43
CA TYR A 7 27.63 0.61 3.97
C TYR A 7 27.00 -0.26 2.89
N GLU A 8 26.22 -1.20 3.32
CA GLU A 8 25.51 -2.11 2.44
C GLU A 8 24.01 -1.91 2.62
N LEU A 9 23.29 -1.79 1.53
CA LEU A 9 21.83 -1.80 1.56
C LEU A 9 21.38 -3.24 1.74
N LEU A 10 20.79 -3.55 2.89
CA LEU A 10 20.38 -4.91 3.22
C LEU A 10 19.04 -5.29 2.62
N GLY A 11 18.16 -4.29 2.39
CA GLY A 11 16.85 -4.51 1.83
C GLY A 11 15.92 -3.37 2.14
N PHE A 12 14.68 -3.52 1.71
CA PHE A 12 13.65 -2.52 1.95
C PHE A 12 13.06 -2.76 3.35
N ASP A 13 12.95 -1.72 4.17
CA ASP A 13 12.43 -1.87 5.53
C ASP A 13 10.90 -1.79 5.56
N ASN A 14 10.34 -0.59 5.46
CA ASN A 14 8.90 -0.37 5.40
C ASN A 14 8.59 0.79 4.50
N LEU A 15 7.42 0.75 3.86
CA LEU A 15 6.85 1.93 3.23
C LEU A 15 6.08 2.67 4.32
N LEU A 16 6.51 3.89 4.64
CA LEU A 16 5.85 4.70 5.65
C LEU A 16 4.79 5.60 4.99
N LEU A 17 3.57 5.48 5.48
CA LEU A 17 2.45 6.30 5.03
C LEU A 17 1.98 7.18 6.21
N PRO A 18 2.09 8.51 6.11
CA PRO A 18 1.54 9.39 7.13
C PRO A 18 0.02 9.40 7.06
N VAL A 19 -0.63 9.32 8.22
CA VAL A 19 -2.09 9.33 8.34
C VAL A 19 -2.47 10.28 9.48
N GLY A 20 -3.68 10.82 9.45
CA GLY A 20 -4.10 11.78 10.47
C GLY A 20 -4.75 11.15 11.69
N ASP A 21 -5.26 9.93 11.55
CA ASP A 21 -5.94 9.21 12.63
C ASP A 21 -5.66 7.72 12.44
N LEU A 22 -5.01 7.11 13.44
CA LEU A 22 -4.57 5.72 13.29
C LEU A 22 -5.75 4.75 13.20
N ALA A 23 -6.77 4.93 14.04
CA ALA A 23 -7.92 4.03 14.05
C ALA A 23 -8.70 4.09 12.73
N GLU A 24 -8.89 5.30 12.21
CA GLU A 24 -9.53 5.48 10.90
C GLU A 24 -8.68 4.84 9.79
N ALA A 25 -7.37 5.03 9.83
CA ALA A 25 -6.47 4.46 8.83
C ALA A 25 -6.48 2.94 8.87
N VAL A 26 -6.39 2.34 10.04
CA VAL A 26 -6.45 0.88 10.19
C VAL A 26 -7.77 0.35 9.62
N GLY A 27 -8.89 0.97 9.95
CA GLY A 27 -10.18 0.57 9.41
C GLY A 27 -10.23 0.65 7.89
N PHE A 28 -9.69 1.73 7.33
CA PHE A 28 -9.63 1.90 5.88
C PHE A 28 -8.83 0.78 5.22
N TYR A 29 -7.62 0.52 5.72
CA TYR A 29 -6.74 -0.48 5.09
C TYR A 29 -7.24 -1.90 5.30
N GLU A 30 -7.89 -2.19 6.43
CA GLU A 30 -8.52 -3.49 6.62
C GLU A 30 -9.64 -3.71 5.61
N ARG A 31 -10.46 -2.70 5.33
CA ARG A 31 -11.47 -2.81 4.26
C ARG A 31 -10.84 -3.02 2.90
N ALA A 32 -9.68 -2.42 2.65
CA ALA A 32 -8.94 -2.59 1.40
C ALA A 32 -8.23 -3.95 1.30
N GLY A 33 -8.30 -4.79 2.33
CA GLY A 33 -7.78 -6.15 2.28
C GLY A 33 -6.46 -6.36 3.00
N PHE A 34 -5.95 -5.35 3.71
CA PHE A 34 -4.71 -5.49 4.46
C PHE A 34 -4.98 -6.13 5.82
N THR A 35 -3.96 -6.82 6.33
CA THR A 35 -3.98 -7.42 7.66
C THR A 35 -3.01 -6.67 8.56
N VAL A 36 -3.46 -6.29 9.77
CA VAL A 36 -2.59 -5.64 10.74
C VAL A 36 -1.67 -6.69 11.37
N GLY A 37 -0.37 -6.48 11.24
CA GLY A 37 0.63 -7.36 11.85
C GLY A 37 1.09 -6.88 13.22
N PHE A 38 1.03 -5.56 13.46
CA PHE A 38 1.45 -4.96 14.71
C PHE A 38 0.75 -3.61 14.86
N ARG A 39 0.39 -3.25 16.08
CA ARG A 39 -0.25 -1.95 16.35
C ARG A 39 0.14 -1.49 17.76
N LEU A 40 0.54 -0.23 17.84
CA LEU A 40 0.90 0.40 19.12
C LEU A 40 0.27 1.78 19.15
N ASP A 41 -0.93 1.86 19.74
CA ASP A 41 -1.75 3.08 19.70
C ASP A 41 -1.08 4.26 20.38
N GLU A 42 -0.43 4.05 21.51
CA GLU A 42 0.25 5.13 22.23
C GLU A 42 1.42 5.72 21.44
N ALA A 43 2.00 4.97 20.53
CA ALA A 43 3.04 5.48 19.64
C ALA A 43 2.49 5.97 18.29
N GLY A 44 1.19 5.76 18.03
CA GLY A 44 0.56 6.20 16.80
C GLY A 44 1.01 5.40 15.57
N ILE A 45 1.38 4.13 15.73
CA ILE A 45 1.88 3.33 14.62
C ILE A 45 1.12 2.02 14.47
N ALA A 46 1.03 1.55 13.22
CA ALA A 46 0.55 0.23 12.88
C ALA A 46 1.32 -0.29 11.66
N ILE A 47 1.66 -1.57 11.66
CA ILE A 47 2.31 -2.21 10.54
C ILE A 47 1.30 -3.14 9.87
N LEU A 48 1.08 -2.92 8.58
CA LEU A 48 0.22 -3.74 7.74
C LEU A 48 1.08 -4.77 7.04
N LYS A 49 0.63 -6.01 7.03
CA LYS A 49 1.31 -7.08 6.31
C LYS A 49 0.94 -7.03 4.83
N VAL A 50 1.92 -7.29 3.99
CA VAL A 50 1.71 -7.45 2.55
C VAL A 50 2.06 -8.89 2.21
N GLY A 51 1.03 -9.72 2.04
CA GLY A 51 1.23 -11.15 1.82
C GLY A 51 1.95 -11.79 3.00
N ARG A 52 2.96 -12.58 2.71
CA ARG A 52 3.80 -13.24 3.72
C ARG A 52 5.16 -12.58 3.85
N GLU A 53 5.39 -11.52 3.09
CA GLU A 53 6.69 -10.87 3.01
C GLU A 53 6.84 -9.79 4.07
N THR A 54 8.06 -9.59 4.49
CA THR A 54 8.50 -8.38 5.17
C THR A 54 9.48 -7.68 4.22
N PRO A 55 9.47 -6.38 4.11
CA PRO A 55 8.75 -5.40 4.92
C PRO A 55 7.27 -5.30 4.58
N GLY A 56 6.55 -4.51 5.38
CA GLY A 56 5.16 -4.17 5.16
C GLY A 56 4.97 -2.68 4.93
N VAL A 57 3.78 -2.22 5.24
CA VAL A 57 3.41 -0.81 5.20
C VAL A 57 3.27 -0.31 6.63
N LEU A 58 4.01 0.74 6.97
CA LEU A 58 3.96 1.36 8.30
C LEU A 58 3.05 2.59 8.24
N LEU A 59 1.93 2.53 8.95
CA LEU A 59 1.07 3.70 9.16
C LEU A 59 1.60 4.45 10.36
N ARG A 60 1.83 5.75 10.23
CA ARG A 60 2.26 6.59 11.35
C ARG A 60 1.36 7.81 11.43
N GLN A 61 0.74 7.96 12.60
CA GLN A 61 -0.14 9.09 12.84
C GLN A 61 0.66 10.38 12.97
N GLU A 62 0.27 11.38 12.18
CA GLU A 62 0.85 12.71 12.21
C GLU A 62 -0.20 13.68 12.74
N GLU A 63 0.13 14.38 13.80
CA GLU A 63 -0.78 15.35 14.40
C GLU A 63 -1.11 16.47 13.43
N GLY A 64 -2.38 16.81 13.32
CA GLY A 64 -2.83 17.89 12.46
C GLY A 64 -2.95 17.55 10.98
N LEU A 65 -2.67 16.31 10.59
CA LEU A 65 -2.82 15.91 9.20
C LEU A 65 -4.30 15.62 8.91
N GLY A 66 -4.94 16.51 8.14
CA GLY A 66 -6.33 16.36 7.73
C GLY A 66 -6.48 15.51 6.46
N HIS A 67 -7.73 15.20 6.15
CA HIS A 67 -8.07 14.56 4.88
C HIS A 67 -7.70 15.49 3.74
N ARG A 68 -7.17 14.91 2.65
CA ARG A 68 -6.76 15.66 1.46
C ARG A 68 -6.75 14.74 0.24
N PRO A 69 -6.94 15.31 -0.97
CA PRO A 69 -6.77 14.53 -2.20
C PRO A 69 -5.32 14.14 -2.40
N PRO A 70 -5.04 13.08 -3.19
CA PRO A 70 -3.66 12.69 -3.49
C PRO A 70 -2.91 13.82 -4.19
N PRO A 71 -1.70 14.14 -3.74
CA PRO A 71 -0.87 15.08 -4.48
C PRO A 71 -0.37 14.45 -5.79
N TRP A 72 -0.12 15.29 -6.78
CA TRP A 72 0.47 14.85 -8.04
C TRP A 72 1.58 15.80 -8.46
N PRO A 73 2.76 15.31 -8.83
CA PRO A 73 3.16 13.88 -8.79
C PRO A 73 3.41 13.39 -7.37
N SER A 74 3.29 12.09 -7.16
CA SER A 74 3.55 11.48 -5.85
C SER A 74 4.07 10.06 -6.01
N ALA A 75 4.84 9.61 -5.02
CA ALA A 75 5.20 8.21 -4.93
C ALA A 75 3.96 7.38 -4.58
N ARG A 76 3.95 6.15 -5.06
CA ARG A 76 2.89 5.20 -4.76
C ARG A 76 3.45 3.79 -4.69
N ALA A 77 2.83 2.94 -3.90
CA ALA A 77 3.22 1.54 -3.83
C ALA A 77 2.27 0.72 -4.68
N TRP A 78 2.82 -0.12 -5.55
CA TRP A 78 2.04 -1.12 -6.27
C TRP A 78 2.30 -2.46 -5.62
N LEU A 79 1.23 -3.13 -5.21
CA LEU A 79 1.26 -4.43 -4.53
C LEU A 79 0.64 -5.47 -5.45
N GLU A 80 1.23 -6.66 -5.47
CA GLU A 80 0.73 -7.72 -6.32
C GLU A 80 -0.53 -8.35 -5.75
N VAL A 81 -1.54 -8.53 -6.60
CA VAL A 81 -2.76 -9.26 -6.32
C VAL A 81 -2.98 -10.29 -7.43
N PRO A 82 -3.75 -11.34 -7.18
CA PRO A 82 -4.02 -12.33 -8.24
C PRO A 82 -4.77 -11.76 -9.45
N ASP A 83 -5.69 -10.80 -9.22
CA ASP A 83 -6.53 -10.23 -10.27
C ASP A 83 -6.93 -8.81 -9.90
N ALA A 84 -6.31 -7.83 -10.55
CA ALA A 84 -6.53 -6.42 -10.23
C ALA A 84 -7.96 -5.95 -10.54
N ARG A 85 -8.60 -6.49 -11.58
CA ARG A 85 -9.95 -6.11 -11.92
C ARG A 85 -10.97 -6.63 -10.89
N LYS A 86 -10.75 -7.83 -10.37
CA LYS A 86 -11.57 -8.35 -9.25
C LYS A 86 -11.31 -7.54 -7.98
N ALA A 87 -10.06 -7.17 -7.72
CA ALA A 87 -9.73 -6.31 -6.60
C ALA A 87 -10.45 -4.97 -6.68
N ALA A 88 -10.53 -4.38 -7.88
CA ALA A 88 -11.26 -3.14 -8.11
C ALA A 88 -12.75 -3.27 -7.74
N GLN A 89 -13.38 -4.38 -8.14
CA GLN A 89 -14.79 -4.65 -7.79
C GLN A 89 -14.96 -4.75 -6.27
N ARG A 90 -14.05 -5.45 -5.62
CA ARG A 90 -14.11 -5.62 -4.16
C ARG A 90 -13.91 -4.29 -3.43
N LEU A 91 -12.95 -3.48 -3.87
CA LEU A 91 -12.70 -2.16 -3.29
C LEU A 91 -13.94 -1.29 -3.38
N GLY A 92 -14.59 -1.25 -4.55
CA GLY A 92 -15.84 -0.50 -4.72
C GLY A 92 -16.95 -1.01 -3.81
N ALA A 93 -17.06 -2.33 -3.64
CA ALA A 93 -18.09 -2.94 -2.80
C ALA A 93 -17.91 -2.60 -1.31
N VAL A 94 -16.69 -2.33 -0.86
CA VAL A 94 -16.42 -1.97 0.54
C VAL A 94 -16.26 -0.46 0.74
N GLY A 95 -16.61 0.36 -0.27
CA GLY A 95 -16.65 1.81 -0.15
C GLY A 95 -15.32 2.51 -0.33
N VAL A 96 -14.35 1.87 -0.97
CA VAL A 96 -13.06 2.49 -1.29
C VAL A 96 -13.18 3.14 -2.68
N ASP A 97 -12.90 4.43 -2.75
CA ASP A 97 -12.95 5.16 -4.01
C ASP A 97 -11.69 4.91 -4.83
N LEU A 98 -11.88 4.50 -6.08
CA LEU A 98 -10.78 4.30 -7.00
C LEU A 98 -10.40 5.65 -7.63
N LEU A 99 -9.10 5.82 -7.96
CA LEU A 99 -8.64 7.00 -8.67
C LEU A 99 -9.17 6.99 -10.11
N ASP A 100 -9.26 5.80 -10.71
CA ASP A 100 -9.77 5.62 -12.06
C ASP A 100 -10.14 4.14 -12.25
N ALA A 101 -10.74 3.81 -13.37
CA ALA A 101 -10.99 2.43 -13.74
C ALA A 101 -9.66 1.66 -13.84
N PRO A 102 -9.69 0.31 -13.67
CA PRO A 102 -8.48 -0.48 -13.89
C PRO A 102 -7.88 -0.22 -15.26
N PHE A 103 -6.56 -0.17 -15.32
CA PHE A 103 -5.85 0.12 -16.57
C PHE A 103 -4.85 -0.99 -16.92
N SER A 104 -4.62 -1.15 -18.21
CA SER A 104 -3.71 -2.16 -18.74
C SER A 104 -2.26 -1.70 -18.59
N VAL A 105 -1.41 -2.61 -18.14
CA VAL A 105 0.05 -2.43 -18.12
C VAL A 105 0.71 -3.61 -18.84
N ALA A 106 2.02 -3.53 -19.05
CA ALA A 106 2.73 -4.56 -19.82
C ALA A 106 2.58 -5.97 -19.23
N THR A 107 2.50 -6.08 -17.92
CA THR A 107 2.46 -7.38 -17.22
C THR A 107 1.05 -7.84 -16.84
N GLY A 108 0.06 -6.95 -16.92
CA GLY A 108 -1.31 -7.30 -16.54
C GLY A 108 -2.21 -6.09 -16.41
N TRP A 109 -2.91 -5.99 -15.29
CA TRP A 109 -3.82 -4.90 -14.98
C TRP A 109 -3.46 -4.29 -13.63
N THR A 110 -3.79 -3.01 -13.47
CA THR A 110 -3.56 -2.26 -12.24
C THR A 110 -4.78 -1.42 -11.92
N VAL A 111 -5.10 -1.30 -10.64
CA VAL A 111 -6.09 -0.38 -10.13
C VAL A 111 -5.44 0.41 -9.00
N GLU A 112 -5.73 1.72 -8.92
CA GLU A 112 -5.18 2.57 -7.87
C GLU A 112 -6.30 3.19 -7.05
N PHE A 113 -6.04 3.32 -5.75
CA PHE A 113 -6.95 3.99 -4.81
C PHE A 113 -6.15 4.86 -3.86
N ALA A 114 -6.81 5.83 -3.24
CA ALA A 114 -6.19 6.71 -2.27
C ALA A 114 -6.83 6.52 -0.90
N ASP A 115 -6.01 6.65 0.15
CA ASP A 115 -6.56 6.74 1.49
C ASP A 115 -7.05 8.18 1.77
N PRO A 116 -7.74 8.43 2.92
CA PRO A 116 -8.25 9.77 3.19
C PRO A 116 -7.19 10.87 3.25
N TRP A 117 -5.92 10.52 3.47
CA TRP A 117 -4.82 11.50 3.60
C TRP A 117 -4.01 11.63 2.32
N GLY A 118 -4.49 11.06 1.23
CA GLY A 118 -3.87 11.25 -0.08
C GLY A 118 -2.74 10.28 -0.40
N ASN A 119 -2.53 9.24 0.41
CA ASN A 119 -1.57 8.20 0.08
C ASN A 119 -2.18 7.29 -1.00
N VAL A 120 -1.42 6.98 -2.04
CA VAL A 120 -1.90 6.17 -3.16
C VAL A 120 -1.30 4.78 -3.13
N ILE A 121 -2.16 3.78 -3.22
CA ILE A 121 -1.79 2.37 -3.32
C ILE A 121 -2.36 1.83 -4.64
N GLY A 122 -1.57 1.03 -5.34
CA GLY A 122 -2.04 0.31 -6.51
C GLY A 122 -2.04 -1.18 -6.26
N PHE A 123 -3.02 -1.88 -6.80
CA PHE A 123 -3.04 -3.33 -6.85
C PHE A 123 -2.82 -3.73 -8.31
N THR A 124 -1.77 -4.52 -8.55
CA THR A 124 -1.35 -4.90 -9.89
C THR A 124 -1.24 -6.42 -10.00
N ASP A 125 -1.50 -6.95 -11.19
CA ASP A 125 -1.40 -8.38 -11.41
C ASP A 125 -0.46 -8.70 -12.57
N TYR A 126 -0.16 -9.97 -12.70
CA TYR A 126 0.69 -10.50 -13.77
C TYR A 126 -0.10 -11.38 -14.71
N SER A 127 -1.37 -11.03 -14.97
CA SER A 127 -2.26 -11.83 -15.80
C SER A 127 -1.77 -11.99 -17.24
N LYS A 128 -0.96 -11.05 -17.75
CA LYS A 128 -0.34 -11.13 -19.07
C LYS A 128 1.01 -11.85 -19.06
N ARG A 129 1.63 -11.97 -17.91
CA ARG A 129 2.94 -12.60 -17.73
C ARG A 129 2.93 -13.48 -16.49
N PRO A 130 2.11 -14.55 -16.47
CA PRO A 130 1.92 -15.36 -15.26
C PRO A 130 3.19 -16.04 -14.75
N GLU A 131 4.20 -16.22 -15.62
CA GLU A 131 5.49 -16.77 -15.19
C GLU A 131 6.26 -15.84 -14.25
N LEU A 132 5.88 -14.55 -14.21
CA LEU A 132 6.51 -13.56 -13.32
C LEU A 132 5.74 -13.39 -12.01
N ALA A 133 4.54 -13.96 -11.91
CA ALA A 133 3.71 -13.82 -10.71
C ALA A 133 4.31 -14.58 -9.53
N ARG A 134 4.09 -14.04 -8.32
CA ARG A 134 4.41 -14.78 -7.10
C ARG A 134 3.53 -16.01 -7.00
N ARG A 135 4.09 -17.07 -6.49
CA ARG A 135 3.33 -18.29 -6.20
C ARG A 135 2.71 -18.18 -4.81
N VAL A 136 1.44 -18.51 -4.73
CA VAL A 136 0.70 -18.53 -3.48
C VAL A 136 0.43 -19.95 -3.02
#